data_3b055e23e7162a77b139edaa1295b32d
#
_entry.id   3b055e23e7162a77b139edaa1295b32d
#
_cell.length_a   1.000
_cell.length_b   1.000
_cell.length_c   1.000
_cell.angle_alpha   90.00
_cell.angle_beta   90.00
_cell.angle_gamma   90.00
#
_symmetry.space_group_name_H-M   'P 1'
#
loop_
_entity.id
_entity.type
_entity.pdbx_description
1 polymer ?
#
loop_
_entity_poly.entity_id
_entity_poly.type
_entity_poly.pdbx_seq_one_letter_code
_entity_poly.pdbx_strand_id
1 'polypeptide(L)'
;RIGLEYQMSYNENWGANRPIILSIEPNSPAALAGLKVGDIVESINGRSLKDLSEQEFVEILQGGDAAIQLEVSNFSYKKKSRTLQSECHDRSLLGERLLAQAFAFYSLEDESERAIVYPFDTGREGKTSFENFGNFAFADESKALSSTDIALNEVIRKQLEAKGLRYDASDPDIVIDTYYTLARNPYFDAKKAKNADKLWDIRIDPDQKSLVQVPFLAVGADKQLADYVLTMGIRIFNGRNLSILLWSCEAVEHLTEEFSIEEYARLSIPMMMGQFPFVRYNINPKWRIATHRHNYTGLYLRTSDLGDVAYVVPNSPAAKAGIRANDVIVAINEKPMAMVDQLN
;
A
#
# COMPACT_ATOMS: atom_id res chain seq x y z
N ARG A 1 2.49 19.45 3.38
CA ARG A 1 2.34 18.03 3.04
C ARG A 1 1.50 17.90 1.77
N ILE A 2 1.87 16.98 0.86
CA ILE A 2 1.19 16.81 -0.44
C ILE A 2 0.28 15.58 -0.42
N GLY A 3 0.59 14.57 0.41
CA GLY A 3 -0.22 13.37 0.59
C GLY A 3 -0.14 12.41 -0.60
N LEU A 4 1.05 12.22 -1.15
CA LEU A 4 1.33 11.18 -2.13
C LEU A 4 2.59 10.41 -1.75
N GLU A 5 2.64 9.13 -2.16
CA GLU A 5 3.84 8.32 -2.18
C GLU A 5 4.18 8.00 -3.64
N TYR A 6 5.46 7.97 -3.94
CA TYR A 6 5.95 7.65 -5.27
C TYR A 6 7.11 6.67 -5.21
N GLN A 7 7.39 6.06 -6.34
CA GLN A 7 8.60 5.28 -6.57
C GLN A 7 9.20 5.68 -7.91
N MET A 8 10.52 5.76 -7.98
CA MET A 8 11.21 5.92 -9.27
C MET A 8 11.02 4.66 -10.11
N SER A 9 10.56 4.82 -11.34
CA SER A 9 10.40 3.71 -12.25
C SER A 9 11.74 3.23 -12.80
N TYR A 10 12.00 1.94 -12.67
CA TYR A 10 13.11 1.27 -13.34
C TYR A 10 12.71 0.64 -14.67
N ASN A 11 11.46 0.85 -15.12
CA ASN A 11 10.95 0.32 -16.37
C ASN A 11 11.16 1.33 -17.51
N GLU A 12 11.99 0.98 -18.47
CA GLU A 12 12.25 1.82 -19.65
C GLU A 12 11.01 2.08 -20.50
N ASN A 13 10.05 1.19 -20.48
CA ASN A 13 8.80 1.26 -21.23
C ASN A 13 7.62 1.81 -20.44
N TRP A 14 7.83 2.14 -19.16
CA TRP A 14 6.82 2.78 -18.33
C TRP A 14 7.48 3.69 -17.30
N GLY A 15 7.42 4.97 -17.54
CA GLY A 15 7.93 5.98 -16.62
C GLY A 15 9.45 6.04 -16.47
N ALA A 16 10.23 5.51 -17.38
CA ALA A 16 11.69 5.43 -17.38
C ALA A 16 12.40 6.55 -16.58
N ASN A 17 12.93 6.22 -15.41
CA ASN A 17 13.58 7.13 -14.45
C ASN A 17 12.72 8.31 -13.99
N ARG A 18 11.41 8.18 -14.03
CA ARG A 18 10.44 9.18 -13.55
C ARG A 18 9.68 8.65 -12.34
N PRO A 19 9.21 9.53 -11.44
CA PRO A 19 8.37 9.12 -10.32
C PRO A 19 7.03 8.60 -10.80
N ILE A 20 6.60 7.45 -10.28
CA ILE A 20 5.25 6.91 -10.46
C ILE A 20 4.53 6.99 -9.13
N ILE A 21 3.32 7.50 -9.12
CA ILE A 21 2.50 7.65 -7.93
C ILE A 21 1.98 6.27 -7.51
N LEU A 22 2.33 5.83 -6.30
CA LEU A 22 1.95 4.55 -5.72
C LEU A 22 0.70 4.64 -4.86
N SER A 23 0.60 5.70 -4.07
CA SER A 23 -0.54 5.94 -3.21
C SER A 23 -0.87 7.43 -3.12
N ILE A 24 -2.13 7.71 -2.83
CA ILE A 24 -2.64 9.07 -2.63
C ILE A 24 -3.49 9.06 -1.37
N GLU A 25 -3.13 9.92 -0.43
CA GLU A 25 -3.88 10.09 0.81
C GLU A 25 -5.23 10.76 0.52
N PRO A 26 -6.35 10.19 1.00
CA PRO A 26 -7.66 10.80 0.82
C PRO A 26 -7.71 12.23 1.38
N ASN A 27 -8.39 13.12 0.66
CA ASN A 27 -8.53 14.56 1.00
C ASN A 27 -7.21 15.35 1.09
N SER A 28 -6.11 14.76 0.60
CA SER A 28 -4.84 15.47 0.49
C SER A 28 -4.80 16.42 -0.70
N PRO A 29 -3.84 17.37 -0.75
CA PRO A 29 -3.58 18.19 -1.94
C PRO A 29 -3.43 17.40 -3.23
N ALA A 30 -2.78 16.22 -3.18
CA ALA A 30 -2.65 15.31 -4.31
C ALA A 30 -4.02 14.77 -4.78
N ALA A 31 -4.87 14.34 -3.84
CA ALA A 31 -6.23 13.88 -4.14
C ALA A 31 -7.10 15.00 -4.72
N LEU A 32 -7.07 16.19 -4.11
CA LEU A 32 -7.83 17.37 -4.55
C LEU A 32 -7.38 17.86 -5.93
N ALA A 33 -6.09 17.75 -6.25
CA ALA A 33 -5.57 18.04 -7.60
C ALA A 33 -5.99 16.99 -8.63
N GLY A 34 -6.59 15.87 -8.20
CA GLY A 34 -7.05 14.79 -9.05
C GLY A 34 -5.92 13.94 -9.64
N LEU A 35 -4.80 13.82 -8.92
CA LEU A 35 -3.78 12.82 -9.21
C LEU A 35 -4.35 11.41 -9.02
N LYS A 36 -3.79 10.44 -9.73
CA LYS A 36 -4.19 9.04 -9.66
C LYS A 36 -3.00 8.13 -9.38
N VAL A 37 -3.27 7.01 -8.73
CA VAL A 37 -2.30 5.91 -8.63
C VAL A 37 -1.92 5.43 -10.03
N GLY A 38 -0.62 5.28 -10.28
CA GLY A 38 -0.08 4.94 -11.60
C GLY A 38 0.22 6.16 -12.48
N ASP A 39 -0.07 7.39 -12.04
CA ASP A 39 0.39 8.59 -12.75
C ASP A 39 1.92 8.65 -12.74
N ILE A 40 2.49 8.88 -13.92
CA ILE A 40 3.91 9.15 -14.13
C ILE A 40 4.11 10.66 -14.10
N VAL A 41 4.99 11.17 -13.27
CA VAL A 41 5.33 12.59 -13.24
C VAL A 41 6.32 12.91 -14.37
N GLU A 42 5.87 13.67 -15.36
CA GLU A 42 6.65 14.05 -16.52
C GLU A 42 7.50 15.30 -16.28
N SER A 43 6.91 16.29 -15.62
CA SER A 43 7.59 17.56 -15.28
C SER A 43 7.06 18.14 -13.97
N ILE A 44 7.88 18.94 -13.32
CA ILE A 44 7.55 19.72 -12.12
C ILE A 44 7.96 21.17 -12.31
N ASN A 45 7.03 22.11 -12.13
CA ASN A 45 7.22 23.53 -12.33
C ASN A 45 7.89 23.86 -13.69
N GLY A 46 7.48 23.15 -14.75
CA GLY A 46 7.99 23.29 -16.10
C GLY A 46 9.36 22.62 -16.36
N ARG A 47 10.01 22.03 -15.34
CA ARG A 47 11.26 21.27 -15.51
C ARG A 47 10.97 19.81 -15.76
N SER A 48 11.55 19.23 -16.79
CA SER A 48 11.40 17.80 -17.10
C SER A 48 12.03 16.93 -16.01
N LEU A 49 11.34 15.87 -15.59
CA LEU A 49 11.89 14.92 -14.62
C LEU A 49 13.03 14.06 -15.18
N LYS A 50 13.25 14.08 -16.50
CA LYS A 50 14.43 13.46 -17.13
C LYS A 50 15.71 14.22 -16.84
N ASP A 51 15.59 15.51 -16.53
CA ASP A 51 16.71 16.44 -16.31
C ASP A 51 16.90 16.75 -14.82
N LEU A 52 16.12 16.12 -13.93
CA LEU A 52 16.16 16.31 -12.50
C LEU A 52 16.61 15.04 -11.78
N SER A 53 17.44 15.21 -10.77
CA SER A 53 17.71 14.14 -9.81
C SER A 53 16.49 13.90 -8.90
N GLU A 54 16.40 12.71 -8.31
CA GLU A 54 15.36 12.41 -7.32
C GLU A 54 15.43 13.36 -6.13
N GLN A 55 16.63 13.74 -5.69
CA GLN A 55 16.83 14.68 -4.59
C GLN A 55 16.24 16.06 -4.91
N GLU A 56 16.50 16.62 -6.10
CA GLU A 56 15.89 17.89 -6.52
C GLU A 56 14.37 17.81 -6.61
N PHE A 57 13.82 16.67 -7.05
CA PHE A 57 12.38 16.46 -7.07
C PHE A 57 11.80 16.51 -5.65
N VAL A 58 12.43 15.82 -4.69
CA VAL A 58 12.01 15.84 -3.28
C VAL A 58 12.10 17.25 -2.70
N GLU A 59 13.20 17.96 -2.96
CA GLU A 59 13.39 19.35 -2.47
C GLU A 59 12.27 20.28 -2.99
N ILE A 60 11.87 20.15 -4.26
CA ILE A 60 10.75 20.93 -4.81
C ILE A 60 9.43 20.54 -4.14
N LEU A 61 9.18 19.24 -3.91
CA LEU A 61 7.96 18.77 -3.25
C LEU A 61 7.86 19.23 -1.78
N GLN A 62 9.01 19.40 -1.12
CA GLN A 62 9.10 19.84 0.29
C GLN A 62 9.24 21.36 0.43
N GLY A 63 9.50 22.06 -0.63
CA GLY A 63 10.04 23.43 -0.67
C GLY A 63 9.08 24.58 -0.38
N GLY A 64 7.99 24.41 0.39
CA GLY A 64 7.25 25.53 0.98
C GLY A 64 5.84 25.76 0.44
N ASP A 65 5.30 26.98 0.69
CA ASP A 65 3.90 27.34 0.48
C ASP A 65 3.51 27.66 -0.99
N ALA A 66 4.45 27.54 -1.92
CA ALA A 66 4.19 27.81 -3.33
C ALA A 66 3.41 26.65 -3.99
N ALA A 67 2.45 26.99 -4.83
CA ALA A 67 1.76 26.01 -5.66
C ALA A 67 2.74 25.29 -6.59
N ILE A 68 2.68 23.97 -6.61
CA ILE A 68 3.53 23.09 -7.44
C ILE A 68 2.72 22.68 -8.67
N GLN A 69 3.26 22.90 -9.86
CA GLN A 69 2.66 22.44 -11.10
C GLN A 69 3.30 21.12 -11.53
N LEU A 70 2.48 20.08 -11.70
CA LEU A 70 2.90 18.81 -12.25
C LEU A 70 2.29 18.59 -13.63
N GLU A 71 3.06 18.06 -14.56
CA GLU A 71 2.52 17.39 -15.73
C GLU A 71 2.63 15.88 -15.52
N VAL A 72 1.55 15.16 -15.75
CA VAL A 72 1.48 13.72 -15.52
C VAL A 72 0.91 13.00 -16.73
N SER A 73 1.33 11.75 -16.94
CA SER A 73 0.78 10.81 -17.91
C SER A 73 0.28 9.54 -17.22
N ASN A 74 -0.67 8.86 -17.86
CA ASN A 74 -1.23 7.60 -17.36
C ASN A 74 -1.81 6.81 -18.56
N PHE A 75 -2.33 5.60 -18.35
CA PHE A 75 -3.03 4.80 -19.36
C PHE A 75 -4.14 5.57 -20.08
N SER A 76 -4.87 6.43 -19.38
CA SER A 76 -5.99 7.20 -19.95
C SER A 76 -5.62 8.55 -20.56
N TYR A 77 -4.38 9.02 -20.40
CA TYR A 77 -3.92 10.31 -20.94
C TYR A 77 -2.40 10.39 -21.06
N LYS A 78 -1.92 10.99 -22.13
CA LYS A 78 -0.48 11.17 -22.40
C LYS A 78 0.12 12.38 -21.68
N LYS A 79 -0.70 13.39 -21.38
CA LYS A 79 -0.25 14.62 -20.71
C LYS A 79 -1.44 15.31 -20.05
N LYS A 80 -1.32 15.56 -18.75
CA LYS A 80 -2.31 16.34 -18.00
C LYS A 80 -1.64 17.19 -16.93
N SER A 81 -2.00 18.46 -16.89
CA SER A 81 -1.49 19.38 -15.86
C SER A 81 -2.28 19.22 -14.57
N ARG A 82 -1.58 19.29 -13.43
CA ARG A 82 -2.10 19.24 -12.08
C ARG A 82 -1.44 20.31 -11.25
N THR A 83 -2.20 21.02 -10.44
CA THR A 83 -1.68 22.02 -9.51
C THR A 83 -1.87 21.49 -8.10
N LEU A 84 -0.77 21.34 -7.38
CA LEU A 84 -0.72 20.95 -5.98
C LEU A 84 -0.49 22.20 -5.14
N GLN A 85 -1.22 22.33 -4.07
CA GLN A 85 -0.92 23.31 -3.04
C GLN A 85 -0.56 22.55 -1.77
N SER A 86 0.67 22.68 -1.32
CA SER A 86 1.10 22.02 -0.09
C SER A 86 0.32 22.54 1.09
N GLU A 87 -0.07 21.66 1.98
CA GLU A 87 -0.67 22.01 3.27
C GLU A 87 0.28 21.58 4.39
N CYS A 88 0.58 22.50 5.29
CA CYS A 88 1.29 22.20 6.52
C CYS A 88 0.34 21.52 7.51
N HIS A 89 0.37 20.20 7.60
CA HIS A 89 -0.30 19.46 8.65
C HIS A 89 0.69 18.55 9.35
N ASP A 90 0.73 18.67 10.65
CA ASP A 90 1.54 17.83 11.55
C ASP A 90 0.83 16.49 11.78
N ARG A 91 0.51 15.76 10.70
CA ARG A 91 -0.18 14.48 10.78
C ARG A 91 0.72 13.34 10.31
N SER A 92 0.72 12.25 11.06
CA SER A 92 1.28 10.97 10.60
C SER A 92 0.65 10.56 9.27
N LEU A 93 1.47 9.99 8.37
CA LEU A 93 1.01 9.38 7.10
C LEU A 93 -0.01 8.26 7.34
N LEU A 94 0.08 7.64 8.51
CA LEU A 94 -0.89 6.67 8.98
C LEU A 94 -2.03 7.43 9.63
N GLY A 95 -3.25 7.24 9.17
CA GLY A 95 -4.43 7.75 9.87
C GLY A 95 -4.40 7.29 11.33
N GLU A 96 -4.90 8.10 12.25
CA GLU A 96 -4.90 7.86 13.70
C GLU A 96 -5.39 6.45 14.06
N ARG A 97 -6.38 5.93 13.32
CA ARG A 97 -6.94 4.59 13.53
C ARG A 97 -5.91 3.49 13.25
N LEU A 98 -5.19 3.58 12.13
CA LEU A 98 -4.16 2.60 11.75
C LEU A 98 -3.01 2.59 12.74
N LEU A 99 -2.59 3.76 13.17
CA LEU A 99 -1.52 3.89 14.15
C LEU A 99 -1.93 3.32 15.51
N ALA A 100 -3.16 3.60 15.96
CA ALA A 100 -3.71 3.03 17.19
C ALA A 100 -3.78 1.50 17.13
N GLN A 101 -4.19 0.94 15.99
CA GLN A 101 -4.21 -0.51 15.78
C GLN A 101 -2.80 -1.10 15.77
N ALA A 102 -1.83 -0.42 15.13
CA ALA A 102 -0.45 -0.87 15.12
C ALA A 102 0.11 -0.98 16.54
N PHE A 103 -0.13 0.00 17.41
CA PHE A 103 0.24 -0.05 18.80
C PHE A 103 -0.45 -1.21 19.54
N ALA A 104 -1.76 -1.40 19.31
CA ALA A 104 -2.51 -2.47 19.95
C ALA A 104 -2.01 -3.87 19.55
N PHE A 105 -1.74 -4.09 18.25
CA PHE A 105 -1.32 -5.39 17.74
C PHE A 105 0.13 -5.75 18.09
N TYR A 106 1.01 -4.78 18.05
CA TYR A 106 2.45 -5.05 18.24
C TYR A 106 2.94 -4.81 19.64
N SER A 107 2.08 -4.35 20.56
CA SER A 107 2.49 -3.98 21.93
C SER A 107 3.75 -3.10 21.93
N LEU A 108 3.74 -2.04 21.11
CA LEU A 108 4.90 -1.21 20.85
C LEU A 108 5.21 -0.35 22.09
N GLU A 109 5.95 -0.90 23.02
CA GLU A 109 6.39 -0.21 24.25
C GLU A 109 7.79 0.36 24.14
N ASP A 110 8.57 -0.17 23.20
CA ASP A 110 9.98 0.15 23.01
C ASP A 110 10.24 0.82 21.66
N GLU A 111 11.45 1.32 21.49
CA GLU A 111 11.94 1.71 20.18
C GLU A 111 11.95 0.47 19.30
N SER A 112 11.02 0.39 18.39
CA SER A 112 10.84 -0.77 17.53
C SER A 112 10.39 -0.37 16.13
N GLU A 113 10.87 -1.11 15.16
CA GLU A 113 10.41 -1.05 13.77
C GLU A 113 9.73 -2.37 13.43
N ARG A 114 8.54 -2.29 12.89
CA ARG A 114 7.81 -3.43 12.34
C ARG A 114 7.58 -3.20 10.85
N ALA A 115 7.68 -4.28 10.07
CA ALA A 115 7.41 -4.23 8.65
C ALA A 115 6.32 -5.25 8.30
N ILE A 116 5.26 -4.79 7.64
CA ILE A 116 4.32 -5.68 6.97
C ILE A 116 4.94 -6.01 5.62
N VAL A 117 5.27 -7.27 5.41
CA VAL A 117 5.95 -7.75 4.19
C VAL A 117 5.03 -8.69 3.45
N TYR A 118 4.83 -8.44 2.16
CA TYR A 118 4.04 -9.28 1.27
C TYR A 118 4.98 -10.16 0.46
N PRO A 119 4.80 -11.49 0.47
CA PRO A 119 5.70 -12.45 -0.21
C PRO A 119 5.33 -12.56 -1.70
N PHE A 120 5.47 -11.47 -2.45
CA PHE A 120 5.14 -11.44 -3.87
C PHE A 120 6.36 -11.70 -4.74
N ASP A 121 6.17 -12.54 -5.75
CA ASP A 121 7.11 -12.74 -6.86
C ASP A 121 6.54 -12.10 -8.12
N THR A 122 7.22 -11.06 -8.62
CA THR A 122 6.75 -10.24 -9.73
C THR A 122 7.70 -10.34 -10.91
N GLY A 123 7.14 -10.64 -12.08
CA GLY A 123 7.87 -10.71 -13.34
C GLY A 123 7.25 -9.83 -14.41
N ARG A 124 8.06 -9.33 -15.36
CA ARG A 124 7.56 -8.61 -16.52
C ARG A 124 8.42 -8.80 -17.75
N GLU A 125 7.78 -8.71 -18.91
CA GLU A 125 8.43 -8.66 -20.20
C GLU A 125 9.14 -7.30 -20.39
N GLY A 126 10.39 -7.31 -20.87
CA GLY A 126 11.27 -6.12 -20.91
C GLY A 126 11.08 -5.20 -22.11
N LYS A 127 10.42 -5.65 -23.17
CA LYS A 127 10.36 -4.93 -24.46
C LYS A 127 9.04 -4.21 -24.73
N THR A 128 8.00 -4.56 -23.98
CA THR A 128 6.66 -4.04 -24.23
C THR A 128 6.48 -2.64 -23.69
N SER A 129 5.95 -1.73 -24.52
CA SER A 129 5.53 -0.40 -24.09
C SER A 129 4.09 -0.46 -23.57
N PHE A 130 3.93 -0.40 -22.26
CA PHE A 130 2.62 -0.38 -21.62
C PHE A 130 1.86 0.93 -21.82
N GLU A 131 2.55 1.99 -22.23
CA GLU A 131 1.95 3.34 -22.44
C GLU A 131 0.88 3.36 -23.55
N ASN A 132 0.86 2.34 -24.41
CA ASN A 132 -0.09 2.24 -25.52
C ASN A 132 -1.34 1.43 -25.18
N PHE A 133 -1.43 0.86 -23.99
CA PHE A 133 -2.57 0.04 -23.57
C PHE A 133 -3.66 0.92 -22.96
N GLY A 134 -4.89 0.66 -23.35
CA GLY A 134 -6.08 1.36 -22.86
C GLY A 134 -7.18 0.43 -22.38
N ASN A 135 -7.20 -0.80 -22.89
CA ASN A 135 -8.31 -1.73 -22.67
C ASN A 135 -7.82 -3.07 -22.09
N PHE A 136 -8.67 -3.71 -21.28
CA PHE A 136 -8.40 -5.03 -20.73
C PHE A 136 -9.64 -5.93 -20.76
N ALA A 137 -9.42 -7.25 -20.74
CA ALA A 137 -10.43 -8.29 -20.55
C ALA A 137 -9.91 -9.39 -19.63
N PHE A 138 -10.77 -10.32 -19.23
CA PHE A 138 -10.40 -11.51 -18.49
C PHE A 138 -10.37 -12.75 -19.40
N ALA A 139 -9.45 -13.69 -19.13
CA ALA A 139 -9.20 -14.83 -20.03
C ALA A 139 -10.38 -15.81 -20.16
N ASP A 140 -11.16 -15.98 -19.10
CA ASP A 140 -12.14 -17.07 -18.98
C ASP A 140 -13.60 -16.63 -19.05
N GLU A 141 -13.92 -15.48 -19.66
CA GLU A 141 -15.28 -14.95 -19.73
C GLU A 141 -16.28 -15.84 -20.50
N SER A 142 -15.79 -16.77 -21.28
CA SER A 142 -16.64 -17.76 -21.99
C SER A 142 -17.04 -18.97 -21.14
N LYS A 143 -16.45 -19.14 -19.95
CA LYS A 143 -16.73 -20.24 -19.02
C LYS A 143 -17.67 -19.77 -17.91
N ALA A 144 -18.36 -20.73 -17.30
CA ALA A 144 -19.09 -20.46 -16.06
C ALA A 144 -18.08 -20.18 -14.94
N LEU A 145 -17.97 -18.93 -14.52
CA LEU A 145 -17.09 -18.50 -13.44
C LEU A 145 -17.64 -18.95 -12.09
N SER A 146 -16.76 -19.38 -11.20
CA SER A 146 -17.10 -19.58 -9.78
C SER A 146 -17.36 -18.24 -9.09
N SER A 147 -17.98 -18.27 -7.90
CA SER A 147 -18.13 -17.06 -7.07
C SER A 147 -16.78 -16.43 -6.73
N THR A 148 -15.76 -17.25 -6.51
CA THR A 148 -14.39 -16.82 -6.22
C THR A 148 -13.77 -16.12 -7.43
N ASP A 149 -13.89 -16.68 -8.65
CA ASP A 149 -13.39 -16.02 -9.87
C ASP A 149 -14.04 -14.65 -10.09
N ILE A 150 -15.35 -14.57 -9.87
CA ILE A 150 -16.09 -13.30 -9.98
C ILE A 150 -15.54 -12.27 -8.97
N ALA A 151 -15.34 -12.67 -7.72
CA ALA A 151 -14.81 -11.80 -6.68
C ALA A 151 -13.39 -11.30 -7.00
N LEU A 152 -12.50 -12.20 -7.47
CA LEU A 152 -11.15 -11.85 -7.88
C LEU A 152 -11.16 -10.85 -9.05
N ASN A 153 -11.94 -11.14 -10.08
CA ASN A 153 -12.07 -10.30 -11.27
C ASN A 153 -12.59 -8.90 -10.91
N GLU A 154 -13.54 -8.79 -9.98
CA GLU A 154 -14.06 -7.51 -9.51
C GLU A 154 -12.98 -6.67 -8.81
N VAL A 155 -12.20 -7.27 -7.92
CA VAL A 155 -11.10 -6.56 -7.24
C VAL A 155 -10.05 -6.10 -8.26
N ILE A 156 -9.64 -6.95 -9.20
CA ILE A 156 -8.67 -6.61 -10.25
C ILE A 156 -9.21 -5.50 -11.15
N ARG A 157 -10.47 -5.61 -11.58
CA ARG A 157 -11.14 -4.58 -12.40
C ARG A 157 -11.06 -3.22 -11.75
N LYS A 158 -11.44 -3.12 -10.47
CA LYS A 158 -11.37 -1.88 -9.69
C LYS A 158 -9.95 -1.27 -9.70
N GLN A 159 -8.90 -2.10 -9.58
CA GLN A 159 -7.52 -1.63 -9.60
C GLN A 159 -7.08 -1.13 -10.98
N LEU A 160 -7.45 -1.83 -12.06
CA LEU A 160 -7.10 -1.44 -13.42
C LEU A 160 -7.84 -0.18 -13.87
N GLU A 161 -9.13 -0.08 -13.54
CA GLU A 161 -9.94 1.12 -13.82
C GLU A 161 -9.43 2.35 -13.05
N ALA A 162 -8.97 2.17 -11.80
CA ALA A 162 -8.32 3.24 -11.04
C ALA A 162 -7.03 3.75 -11.71
N LYS A 163 -6.31 2.87 -12.42
CA LYS A 163 -5.14 3.23 -13.22
C LYS A 163 -5.49 3.85 -14.58
N GLY A 164 -6.76 3.84 -14.98
CA GLY A 164 -7.25 4.45 -16.21
C GLY A 164 -7.45 3.49 -17.39
N LEU A 165 -7.27 2.18 -17.20
CA LEU A 165 -7.66 1.19 -18.20
C LEU A 165 -9.18 1.01 -18.19
N ARG A 166 -9.73 0.56 -19.31
CA ARG A 166 -11.15 0.30 -19.48
C ARG A 166 -11.38 -1.17 -19.79
N TYR A 167 -12.43 -1.72 -19.22
CA TYR A 167 -12.86 -3.06 -19.56
C TYR A 167 -13.48 -3.07 -20.98
N ASP A 168 -12.95 -3.93 -21.85
CA ASP A 168 -13.47 -4.17 -23.21
C ASP A 168 -13.11 -5.60 -23.62
N ALA A 169 -14.11 -6.49 -23.61
CA ALA A 169 -13.93 -7.88 -23.98
C ALA A 169 -13.81 -8.09 -25.51
N SER A 170 -14.18 -7.09 -26.31
CA SER A 170 -14.20 -7.21 -27.77
C SER A 170 -12.86 -6.89 -28.44
N ASP A 171 -12.09 -5.95 -27.86
CA ASP A 171 -10.76 -5.55 -28.38
C ASP A 171 -9.82 -5.19 -27.23
N PRO A 172 -9.42 -6.18 -26.41
CA PRO A 172 -8.54 -5.91 -25.28
C PRO A 172 -7.09 -5.75 -25.74
N ASP A 173 -6.39 -4.75 -25.19
CA ASP A 173 -4.94 -4.63 -25.33
C ASP A 173 -4.20 -5.63 -24.46
N ILE A 174 -4.77 -5.95 -23.29
CA ILE A 174 -4.25 -6.95 -22.35
C ILE A 174 -5.35 -7.87 -21.85
N VAL A 175 -4.99 -9.12 -21.62
CA VAL A 175 -5.88 -10.15 -21.06
C VAL A 175 -5.34 -10.64 -19.75
N ILE A 176 -6.19 -10.63 -18.73
CA ILE A 176 -5.87 -11.01 -17.35
C ILE A 176 -6.32 -12.45 -17.13
N ASP A 177 -5.41 -13.26 -16.59
CA ASP A 177 -5.69 -14.60 -16.12
C ASP A 177 -5.28 -14.73 -14.66
N THR A 178 -6.13 -15.37 -13.86
CA THR A 178 -5.91 -15.57 -12.43
C THR A 178 -5.92 -17.05 -12.10
N TYR A 179 -5.12 -17.43 -11.13
CA TYR A 179 -5.12 -18.78 -10.58
C TYR A 179 -4.95 -18.71 -9.07
N TYR A 180 -5.50 -19.70 -8.40
CA TYR A 180 -5.38 -19.83 -6.96
C TYR A 180 -5.49 -21.28 -6.52
N THR A 181 -4.86 -21.61 -5.41
CA THR A 181 -5.00 -22.90 -4.74
C THR A 181 -4.92 -22.72 -3.23
N LEU A 182 -5.68 -23.50 -2.49
CA LEU A 182 -5.54 -23.67 -1.05
C LEU A 182 -5.43 -25.17 -0.79
N ALA A 183 -4.28 -25.60 -0.28
CA ALA A 183 -4.00 -27.03 -0.07
C ALA A 183 -3.35 -27.25 1.30
N ARG A 184 -3.44 -28.48 1.79
CA ARG A 184 -2.70 -28.90 2.98
C ARG A 184 -1.19 -28.81 2.70
N ASN A 185 -0.44 -28.31 3.67
CA ASN A 185 1.01 -28.23 3.58
C ASN A 185 1.62 -29.64 3.78
N PRO A 186 2.29 -30.21 2.77
CA PRO A 186 2.88 -31.55 2.88
C PRO A 186 4.02 -31.63 3.90
N TYR A 187 4.57 -30.52 4.31
CA TYR A 187 5.67 -30.42 5.28
C TYR A 187 5.22 -30.04 6.69
N PHE A 188 3.90 -30.01 6.94
CA PHE A 188 3.35 -29.64 8.25
C PHE A 188 3.82 -30.61 9.34
N ASP A 189 4.34 -30.05 10.44
CA ASP A 189 4.70 -30.80 11.66
C ASP A 189 3.77 -30.45 12.82
N ALA A 190 2.79 -31.29 13.07
CA ALA A 190 1.82 -31.09 14.13
C ALA A 190 2.44 -31.04 15.54
N LYS A 191 3.61 -31.66 15.77
CA LYS A 191 4.30 -31.61 17.06
C LYS A 191 4.94 -30.25 17.29
N LYS A 192 5.59 -29.72 16.24
CA LYS A 192 6.17 -28.36 16.27
C LYS A 192 5.05 -27.33 16.46
N ALA A 193 4.00 -27.39 15.65
CA ALA A 193 2.90 -26.43 15.67
C ALA A 193 2.17 -26.39 17.02
N LYS A 194 2.02 -27.52 17.71
CA LYS A 194 1.39 -27.59 19.03
C LYS A 194 2.16 -26.82 20.11
N ASN A 195 3.48 -26.73 19.97
CA ASN A 195 4.38 -26.10 20.94
C ASN A 195 4.80 -24.68 20.54
N ALA A 196 4.39 -24.22 19.37
CA ALA A 196 4.66 -22.87 18.89
C ALA A 196 3.56 -21.92 19.39
N ASP A 197 3.95 -20.69 19.70
CA ASP A 197 2.98 -19.60 19.87
C ASP A 197 2.19 -19.45 18.57
N LYS A 198 0.92 -19.12 18.65
CA LYS A 198 0.10 -18.82 17.47
C LYS A 198 0.70 -17.64 16.76
N LEU A 199 1.33 -17.91 15.62
CA LEU A 199 1.95 -16.90 14.78
C LEU A 199 0.87 -16.35 13.85
N TRP A 200 0.38 -15.16 14.17
CA TRP A 200 -0.48 -14.38 13.33
C TRP A 200 0.32 -13.24 12.72
N ASP A 201 0.06 -12.95 11.46
CA ASP A 201 0.61 -11.78 10.80
C ASP A 201 -0.47 -10.69 10.65
N ILE A 202 -0.08 -9.57 10.12
CA ILE A 202 -0.94 -8.40 9.94
C ILE A 202 -0.96 -8.03 8.46
N ARG A 203 -2.16 -7.70 7.97
CA ARG A 203 -2.35 -7.14 6.63
C ARG A 203 -3.12 -5.84 6.73
N ILE A 204 -2.97 -5.01 5.71
CA ILE A 204 -3.75 -3.79 5.55
C ILE A 204 -5.04 -4.15 4.82
N ASP A 205 -6.17 -3.80 5.41
CA ASP A 205 -7.44 -3.77 4.72
C ASP A 205 -7.56 -2.46 3.93
N PRO A 206 -7.49 -2.50 2.60
CA PRO A 206 -7.48 -1.29 1.79
C PRO A 206 -8.83 -0.56 1.77
N ASP A 207 -9.94 -1.29 1.94
CA ASP A 207 -11.29 -0.73 1.92
C ASP A 207 -11.63 -0.07 3.25
N GLN A 208 -11.32 -0.72 4.37
CA GLN A 208 -11.57 -0.20 5.71
C GLN A 208 -10.45 0.70 6.23
N LYS A 209 -9.31 0.77 5.54
CA LYS A 209 -8.11 1.47 5.99
C LYS A 209 -7.75 1.11 7.44
N SER A 210 -7.68 -0.18 7.70
CA SER A 210 -7.45 -0.76 9.02
C SER A 210 -6.45 -1.89 8.94
N LEU A 211 -5.83 -2.23 10.07
CA LEU A 211 -5.02 -3.44 10.20
C LEU A 211 -5.92 -4.62 10.59
N VAL A 212 -5.70 -5.75 9.95
CA VAL A 212 -6.38 -7.00 10.26
C VAL A 212 -5.36 -8.09 10.58
N GLN A 213 -5.65 -8.88 11.60
CA GLN A 213 -4.90 -10.09 11.89
C GLN A 213 -5.30 -11.20 10.93
N VAL A 214 -4.29 -11.91 10.43
CA VAL A 214 -4.46 -13.01 9.48
C VAL A 214 -3.64 -14.23 9.94
N PRO A 215 -4.08 -15.46 9.66
CA PRO A 215 -3.40 -16.67 10.11
C PRO A 215 -2.18 -17.03 9.23
N PHE A 216 -1.44 -16.02 8.80
CA PHE A 216 -0.28 -16.22 7.93
C PHE A 216 1.00 -16.26 8.75
N LEU A 217 1.96 -17.09 8.35
CA LEU A 217 3.29 -17.04 8.89
C LEU A 217 4.03 -15.81 8.35
N ALA A 218 4.74 -15.13 9.24
CA ALA A 218 5.63 -14.07 8.82
C ALA A 218 6.70 -14.57 7.84
N VAL A 219 7.13 -13.72 6.92
CA VAL A 219 8.19 -14.05 5.96
C VAL A 219 9.46 -14.47 6.70
N GLY A 220 9.95 -15.66 6.41
CA GLY A 220 11.13 -16.24 7.06
C GLY A 220 10.82 -17.17 8.25
N ALA A 221 9.56 -17.30 8.66
CA ALA A 221 9.17 -18.26 9.70
C ALA A 221 9.32 -19.72 9.22
N ASP A 222 9.37 -20.64 10.19
CA ASP A 222 9.43 -22.08 9.87
C ASP A 222 8.14 -22.56 9.21
N LYS A 223 8.21 -22.85 7.93
CA LYS A 223 7.08 -23.27 7.11
C LYS A 223 6.41 -24.58 7.60
N GLN A 224 7.09 -25.37 8.42
CA GLN A 224 6.52 -26.58 9.02
C GLN A 224 5.44 -26.27 10.07
N LEU A 225 5.33 -25.02 10.50
CA LEU A 225 4.28 -24.58 11.42
C LEU A 225 2.94 -24.30 10.72
N ALA A 226 2.93 -24.17 9.40
CA ALA A 226 1.74 -23.93 8.61
C ALA A 226 1.01 -25.24 8.26
N ASP A 227 -0.30 -25.27 8.49
CA ASP A 227 -1.17 -26.40 8.11
C ASP A 227 -1.60 -26.32 6.64
N TYR A 228 -1.65 -25.10 6.07
CA TYR A 228 -2.05 -24.86 4.68
C TYR A 228 -1.05 -24.01 3.93
N VAL A 229 -1.08 -24.16 2.60
CA VAL A 229 -0.40 -23.27 1.64
C VAL A 229 -1.46 -22.70 0.72
N LEU A 230 -1.50 -21.39 0.63
CA LEU A 230 -2.31 -20.63 -0.32
C LEU A 230 -1.39 -20.05 -1.39
N THR A 231 -1.68 -20.36 -2.64
CA THR A 231 -1.03 -19.73 -3.79
C THR A 231 -2.07 -18.91 -4.55
N MET A 232 -1.74 -17.69 -4.90
CA MET A 232 -2.56 -16.83 -5.77
C MET A 232 -1.67 -16.11 -6.76
N GLY A 233 -2.05 -16.11 -8.02
CA GLY A 233 -1.30 -15.43 -9.06
C GLY A 233 -2.18 -14.68 -10.04
N ILE A 234 -1.62 -13.59 -10.58
CA ILE A 234 -2.18 -12.77 -11.65
C ILE A 234 -1.20 -12.80 -12.81
N ARG A 235 -1.68 -13.14 -13.99
CA ARG A 235 -0.91 -13.13 -15.24
C ARG A 235 -1.58 -12.17 -16.20
N ILE A 236 -0.79 -11.34 -16.85
CA ILE A 236 -1.28 -10.38 -17.84
C ILE A 236 -0.61 -10.67 -19.17
N PHE A 237 -1.42 -11.02 -20.14
CA PHE A 237 -1.01 -11.37 -21.50
C PHE A 237 -1.30 -10.25 -22.49
N ASN A 238 -0.60 -10.27 -23.62
CA ASN A 238 -0.90 -9.39 -24.73
C ASN A 238 -2.26 -9.78 -25.35
N GLY A 239 -3.19 -8.85 -25.47
CA GLY A 239 -4.53 -9.11 -25.96
C GLY A 239 -4.57 -9.62 -27.41
N ARG A 240 -3.59 -9.23 -28.22
CA ARG A 240 -3.48 -9.68 -29.63
C ARG A 240 -2.71 -11.00 -29.78
N ASN A 241 -1.92 -11.39 -28.78
CA ASN A 241 -1.17 -12.64 -28.79
C ASN A 241 -1.02 -13.19 -27.35
N LEU A 242 -1.93 -14.07 -26.98
CA LEU A 242 -2.01 -14.67 -25.65
C LEU A 242 -0.79 -15.58 -25.32
N SER A 243 0.12 -15.84 -26.26
CA SER A 243 1.38 -16.54 -25.98
C SER A 243 2.44 -15.62 -25.34
N ILE A 244 2.21 -14.32 -25.32
CA ILE A 244 3.14 -13.32 -24.77
C ILE A 244 2.65 -12.92 -23.40
N LEU A 245 3.37 -13.41 -22.36
CA LEU A 245 3.19 -12.98 -20.98
C LEU A 245 3.88 -11.63 -20.80
N LEU A 246 3.12 -10.59 -20.48
CA LEU A 246 3.62 -9.23 -20.30
C LEU A 246 4.05 -8.94 -18.87
N TRP A 247 3.28 -9.46 -17.92
CA TRP A 247 3.49 -9.23 -16.50
C TRP A 247 2.85 -10.35 -15.68
N SER A 248 3.45 -10.67 -14.54
CA SER A 248 2.89 -11.61 -13.59
C SER A 248 3.23 -11.20 -12.16
N CYS A 249 2.38 -11.59 -11.24
CA CYS A 249 2.64 -11.51 -9.81
C CYS A 249 2.04 -12.73 -9.13
N GLU A 250 2.85 -13.44 -8.35
CA GLU A 250 2.44 -14.59 -7.56
C GLU A 250 2.70 -14.34 -6.08
N ALA A 251 1.81 -14.80 -5.25
CA ALA A 251 1.95 -14.85 -3.80
C ALA A 251 1.84 -16.29 -3.32
N VAL A 252 2.72 -16.69 -2.40
CA VAL A 252 2.67 -17.98 -1.72
C VAL A 252 2.67 -17.73 -0.22
N GLU A 253 1.52 -17.95 0.41
CA GLU A 253 1.34 -17.76 1.85
C GLU A 253 1.27 -19.12 2.57
N HIS A 254 1.85 -19.16 3.75
CA HIS A 254 1.81 -20.32 4.63
C HIS A 254 0.90 -20.00 5.81
N LEU A 255 -0.17 -20.78 5.99
CA LEU A 255 -1.27 -20.48 6.92
C LEU A 255 -1.32 -21.49 8.05
N THR A 256 -1.54 -21.00 9.27
CA THR A 256 -1.76 -21.85 10.46
C THR A 256 -3.17 -22.41 10.56
N GLU A 257 -4.10 -21.82 9.83
CA GLU A 257 -5.49 -22.27 9.70
C GLU A 257 -6.07 -21.90 8.34
N GLU A 258 -7.21 -22.48 7.99
CA GLU A 258 -7.87 -22.22 6.71
C GLU A 258 -8.33 -20.76 6.61
N PHE A 259 -8.14 -20.15 5.45
CA PHE A 259 -8.51 -18.75 5.19
C PHE A 259 -9.21 -18.62 3.84
N SER A 260 -10.20 -17.74 3.74
CA SER A 260 -10.97 -17.53 2.52
C SER A 260 -10.09 -16.95 1.41
N ILE A 261 -10.20 -17.55 0.22
CA ILE A 261 -9.50 -17.07 -0.99
C ILE A 261 -10.00 -15.68 -1.38
N GLU A 262 -11.31 -15.44 -1.28
CA GLU A 262 -11.92 -14.15 -1.60
C GLU A 262 -11.43 -13.04 -0.64
N GLU A 263 -11.31 -13.36 0.65
CA GLU A 263 -10.79 -12.40 1.62
C GLU A 263 -9.30 -12.16 1.40
N TYR A 264 -8.53 -13.20 1.10
CA TYR A 264 -7.14 -13.05 0.72
C TYR A 264 -6.98 -12.15 -0.52
N ALA A 265 -7.80 -12.38 -1.55
CA ALA A 265 -7.82 -11.57 -2.77
C ALA A 265 -8.09 -10.09 -2.46
N ARG A 266 -9.07 -9.81 -1.62
CA ARG A 266 -9.43 -8.44 -1.21
C ARG A 266 -8.27 -7.72 -0.51
N LEU A 267 -7.52 -8.43 0.33
CA LEU A 267 -6.39 -7.87 1.07
C LEU A 267 -5.11 -7.75 0.22
N SER A 268 -4.87 -8.68 -0.71
CA SER A 268 -3.58 -8.84 -1.38
C SER A 268 -3.55 -8.32 -2.82
N ILE A 269 -4.63 -8.48 -3.59
CA ILE A 269 -4.68 -8.03 -5.00
C ILE A 269 -4.39 -6.53 -5.15
N PRO A 270 -4.91 -5.61 -4.31
CA PRO A 270 -4.56 -4.20 -4.44
C PRO A 270 -3.06 -3.94 -4.32
N MET A 271 -2.36 -4.68 -3.45
CA MET A 271 -0.91 -4.60 -3.28
C MET A 271 -0.15 -5.22 -4.45
N MET A 272 -0.62 -6.37 -4.97
CA MET A 272 -0.07 -7.01 -6.17
C MET A 272 -0.20 -6.08 -7.37
N MET A 273 -1.41 -5.58 -7.63
CA MET A 273 -1.71 -4.67 -8.74
C MET A 273 -1.05 -3.30 -8.59
N GLY A 274 -0.69 -2.90 -7.38
CA GLY A 274 0.12 -1.71 -7.12
C GLY A 274 1.49 -1.77 -7.83
N GLN A 275 2.01 -2.95 -8.10
CA GLN A 275 3.28 -3.16 -8.79
C GLN A 275 3.17 -3.14 -10.33
N PHE A 276 1.98 -3.34 -10.88
CA PHE A 276 1.74 -3.31 -12.33
C PHE A 276 1.69 -1.87 -12.86
N PRO A 277 2.35 -1.56 -13.98
CA PRO A 277 3.22 -2.39 -14.83
C PRO A 277 4.74 -2.15 -14.60
N PHE A 278 5.12 -1.35 -13.62
CA PHE A 278 6.45 -0.73 -13.56
C PHE A 278 7.48 -1.48 -12.72
N VAL A 279 7.07 -2.42 -11.87
CA VAL A 279 8.02 -3.17 -11.02
C VAL A 279 8.76 -4.20 -11.85
N ARG A 280 10.09 -4.10 -11.85
CA ARG A 280 10.99 -4.98 -12.60
C ARG A 280 11.58 -6.11 -11.77
N TYR A 281 11.72 -5.89 -10.47
CA TYR A 281 12.36 -6.83 -9.55
C TYR A 281 11.39 -7.19 -8.43
N ASN A 282 11.64 -8.32 -7.78
CA ASN A 282 10.94 -8.75 -6.58
C ASN A 282 11.19 -7.75 -5.45
N ILE A 283 10.36 -6.72 -5.40
CA ILE A 283 10.30 -5.80 -4.28
C ILE A 283 9.08 -6.20 -3.48
N ASN A 284 9.31 -6.90 -2.37
CA ASN A 284 8.23 -7.17 -1.45
C ASN A 284 7.71 -5.84 -0.90
N PRO A 285 6.44 -5.48 -1.16
CA PRO A 285 5.87 -4.28 -0.57
C PRO A 285 6.03 -4.33 0.94
N LYS A 286 6.51 -3.24 1.51
CA LYS A 286 6.76 -3.13 2.94
C LYS A 286 6.06 -1.93 3.50
N TRP A 287 5.43 -2.12 4.62
CA TRP A 287 4.90 -1.05 5.42
C TRP A 287 5.64 -0.99 6.74
N ARG A 288 6.32 0.11 7.01
CA ARG A 288 7.12 0.26 8.20
C ARG A 288 6.36 1.06 9.24
N ILE A 289 6.33 0.52 10.44
CA ILE A 289 5.83 1.19 11.63
C ILE A 289 7.01 1.30 12.58
N ALA A 290 7.42 2.52 12.85
CA ALA A 290 8.47 2.80 13.81
C ALA A 290 7.90 3.52 15.03
N THR A 291 8.37 3.16 16.21
CA THR A 291 8.00 3.79 17.47
C THR A 291 9.25 4.04 18.31
N HIS A 292 9.18 5.06 19.16
CA HIS A 292 10.25 5.38 20.09
C HIS A 292 9.80 5.11 21.52
N ARG A 293 10.61 4.35 22.25
CA ARG A 293 10.34 3.90 23.62
C ARG A 293 10.07 5.03 24.60
N HIS A 294 10.87 6.09 24.50
CA HIS A 294 10.95 7.11 25.56
C HIS A 294 9.71 7.97 25.70
N ASN A 295 8.80 7.96 24.73
CA ASN A 295 7.73 8.92 24.64
C ASN A 295 6.35 8.28 24.40
N TYR A 296 6.24 6.95 24.55
CA TYR A 296 4.96 6.29 24.34
C TYR A 296 3.99 6.58 25.47
N THR A 297 3.21 7.62 25.31
CA THR A 297 2.07 7.93 26.20
C THR A 297 0.76 7.35 25.65
N GLY A 298 0.70 7.10 24.35
CA GLY A 298 -0.54 6.77 23.62
C GLY A 298 -1.43 7.98 23.39
N LEU A 299 -0.88 9.19 23.43
CA LEU A 299 -1.56 10.43 23.13
C LEU A 299 -1.22 10.91 21.73
N TYR A 300 -2.24 11.35 21.01
CA TYR A 300 -2.08 12.08 19.76
C TYR A 300 -2.66 13.46 19.91
N LEU A 301 -1.84 14.47 19.70
CA LEU A 301 -2.25 15.87 19.78
C LEU A 301 -2.60 16.39 18.39
N ARG A 302 -3.56 17.32 18.29
CA ARG A 302 -3.91 17.98 17.03
C ARG A 302 -2.81 18.89 16.56
N THR A 303 -2.21 19.61 17.50
CA THR A 303 -1.03 20.44 17.29
C THR A 303 -0.14 20.32 18.51
N SER A 304 1.19 20.26 18.32
CA SER A 304 2.14 20.08 19.41
C SER A 304 2.09 21.21 20.46
N ASP A 305 1.69 22.40 20.05
CA ASP A 305 1.80 23.62 20.85
C ASP A 305 0.58 23.88 21.76
N LEU A 306 -0.57 23.27 21.45
CA LEU A 306 -1.83 23.58 22.11
C LEU A 306 -2.31 22.53 23.10
N GLY A 307 -1.68 21.36 23.14
CA GLY A 307 -2.03 20.29 24.06
C GLY A 307 -3.40 19.64 23.80
N ASP A 308 -4.04 19.93 22.69
CA ASP A 308 -5.35 19.37 22.31
C ASP A 308 -5.24 17.89 21.95
N VAL A 309 -5.85 17.02 22.76
CA VAL A 309 -5.83 15.58 22.53
C VAL A 309 -6.76 15.19 21.38
N ALA A 310 -6.18 14.77 20.26
CA ALA A 310 -6.93 14.29 19.10
C ALA A 310 -7.45 12.87 19.32
N TYR A 311 -6.58 11.99 19.86
CA TYR A 311 -6.89 10.59 20.07
C TYR A 311 -6.07 10.00 21.22
N VAL A 312 -6.64 9.01 21.91
CA VAL A 312 -5.96 8.23 22.97
C VAL A 312 -6.01 6.75 22.58
N VAL A 313 -4.85 6.12 22.52
CA VAL A 313 -4.73 4.70 22.20
C VAL A 313 -5.39 3.86 23.30
N PRO A 314 -6.32 2.95 22.99
CA PRO A 314 -6.90 2.05 23.98
C PRO A 314 -5.82 1.27 24.73
N ASN A 315 -5.98 1.11 26.03
CA ASN A 315 -5.04 0.42 26.94
C ASN A 315 -3.65 1.07 27.10
N SER A 316 -3.41 2.21 26.50
CA SER A 316 -2.19 2.99 26.66
C SER A 316 -2.02 3.56 28.08
N PRO A 317 -0.83 4.05 28.44
CA PRO A 317 -0.63 4.80 29.69
C PRO A 317 -1.61 5.96 29.85
N ALA A 318 -1.85 6.74 28.78
CA ALA A 318 -2.80 7.85 28.80
C ALA A 318 -4.24 7.38 29.04
N ALA A 319 -4.68 6.31 28.39
CA ALA A 319 -6.01 5.74 28.62
C ALA A 319 -6.19 5.23 30.06
N LYS A 320 -5.16 4.56 30.60
CA LYS A 320 -5.14 4.10 32.00
C LYS A 320 -5.14 5.27 33.00
N ALA A 321 -4.53 6.40 32.62
CA ALA A 321 -4.58 7.65 33.40
C ALA A 321 -5.92 8.40 33.28
N GLY A 322 -6.84 7.93 32.43
CA GLY A 322 -8.18 8.52 32.26
C GLY A 322 -8.22 9.69 31.27
N ILE A 323 -7.16 9.96 30.54
CA ILE A 323 -7.14 10.99 29.49
C ILE A 323 -8.01 10.53 28.32
N ARG A 324 -8.74 11.46 27.72
CA ARG A 324 -9.70 11.20 26.63
C ARG A 324 -9.45 12.12 25.44
N ALA A 325 -9.95 11.72 24.29
CA ALA A 325 -10.00 12.61 23.13
C ALA A 325 -10.79 13.88 23.45
N ASN A 326 -10.31 15.02 22.97
CA ASN A 326 -10.78 16.39 23.23
C ASN A 326 -10.43 16.93 24.63
N ASP A 327 -9.67 16.23 25.44
CA ASP A 327 -9.03 16.86 26.60
C ASP A 327 -7.96 17.86 26.12
N VAL A 328 -7.64 18.81 26.96
CA VAL A 328 -6.55 19.78 26.73
C VAL A 328 -5.50 19.60 27.81
N ILE A 329 -4.29 19.25 27.39
CA ILE A 329 -3.15 19.14 28.30
C ILE A 329 -2.60 20.54 28.53
N VAL A 330 -2.76 21.07 29.72
CA VAL A 330 -2.33 22.44 30.06
C VAL A 330 -0.89 22.50 30.56
N ALA A 331 -0.38 21.41 31.15
CA ALA A 331 0.99 21.32 31.67
C ALA A 331 1.47 19.87 31.77
N ILE A 332 2.78 19.68 31.70
CA ILE A 332 3.46 18.40 31.93
C ILE A 332 4.59 18.63 32.95
N ASN A 333 4.58 17.86 34.04
CA ASN A 333 5.55 18.03 35.15
C ASN A 333 5.67 19.50 35.59
N GLU A 334 4.54 20.15 35.79
CA GLU A 334 4.40 21.57 36.18
C GLU A 334 4.86 22.59 35.13
N LYS A 335 5.34 22.16 33.96
CA LYS A 335 5.68 23.05 32.86
C LYS A 335 4.44 23.26 31.95
N PRO A 336 4.03 24.50 31.69
CA PRO A 336 2.96 24.79 30.74
C PRO A 336 3.27 24.20 29.35
N MET A 337 2.24 23.75 28.62
CA MET A 337 2.40 23.17 27.28
C MET A 337 3.18 24.07 26.32
N ALA A 338 2.96 25.39 26.38
CA ALA A 338 3.69 26.38 25.58
C ALA A 338 5.23 26.40 25.82
N MET A 339 5.71 25.71 26.86
CA MET A 339 7.14 25.60 27.21
C MET A 339 7.69 24.19 27.01
N VAL A 340 6.91 23.29 26.41
CA VAL A 340 7.33 21.89 26.17
C VAL A 340 7.73 21.76 24.70
N ASP A 341 9.02 21.70 24.42
CA ASP A 341 9.56 21.74 23.06
C ASP A 341 9.26 20.47 22.23
N GLN A 342 8.95 19.34 22.85
CA GLN A 342 8.53 18.10 22.16
C GLN A 342 7.75 17.19 23.11
N LEU A 343 6.62 16.68 22.62
CA LEU A 343 5.78 15.66 23.26
C LEU A 343 5.82 14.32 22.50
N ASN A 344 6.93 14.00 21.89
CA ASN A 344 7.09 12.73 21.16
C ASN A 344 7.78 11.69 21.99
#